data_104dc0d756f623c7cda0aac6f5ad36b7
#
_entry.id   104dc0d756f623c7cda0aac6f5ad36b7
#
_cell.length_a   1.000
_cell.length_b   1.000
_cell.length_c   1.000
_cell.angle_alpha   90.00
_cell.angle_beta   90.00
_cell.angle_gamma   90.00
#
_symmetry.space_group_name_H-M   'P 1'
#
loop_
_entity.id
_entity.type
_entity.pdbx_description
1 polymer ?
#
loop_
_entity_poly.entity_id
_entity_poly.type
_entity_poly.pdbx_seq_one_letter_code
_entity_poly.pdbx_strand_id
1 'polypeptide(L)'
;MKFNSIHIYQIALRGMLRVLPFLLMGSLTLATFWLVKRSSPPEALLLARVPQHIPDYVLKNASLSNLNELGQTKYRVLGKKLTHYEDDASMDLEFPRMRVFQTQGSAPVTVRADRGYIDGDLTILDLFGNGEIYRPAQESFGDLKASPRLLARSSYFQVIINDDIVRTDKPLELQQGISIMNSTGGGVLNNVQHSVTLTGQVRGRIEPSEQRGRN
;
A
#
# COMPACT_ATOMS: atom_id res chain seq x y z
N MET A 1 34.87 -44.34 69.99
CA MET A 1 33.60 -44.13 69.23
C MET A 1 33.62 -42.85 68.44
N LYS A 2 34.38 -42.76 67.35
CA LYS A 2 34.44 -41.54 66.47
C LYS A 2 34.33 -41.85 64.97
N PHE A 3 33.91 -43.04 64.59
CA PHE A 3 33.91 -43.47 63.18
C PHE A 3 32.59 -43.34 62.46
N ASN A 4 31.49 -43.00 63.13
CA ASN A 4 30.15 -42.99 62.49
C ASN A 4 29.73 -41.63 61.89
N SER A 5 30.37 -40.53 62.26
CA SER A 5 29.94 -39.21 61.79
C SER A 5 30.34 -38.92 60.34
N ILE A 6 31.48 -39.45 59.86
CA ILE A 6 31.97 -39.21 58.49
C ILE A 6 31.12 -39.95 57.47
N HIS A 7 30.63 -41.14 57.75
CA HIS A 7 29.76 -41.88 56.84
C HIS A 7 28.38 -41.27 56.69
N ILE A 8 27.82 -40.70 57.75
CA ILE A 8 26.52 -40.02 57.73
C ILE A 8 26.64 -38.73 56.90
N TYR A 9 27.71 -37.96 57.03
CA TYR A 9 27.99 -36.76 56.22
C TYR A 9 28.12 -37.06 54.70
N GLN A 10 28.79 -38.16 54.35
CA GLN A 10 28.98 -38.57 52.96
C GLN A 10 27.67 -39.05 52.31
N ILE A 11 26.81 -39.73 53.07
CA ILE A 11 25.48 -40.16 52.56
C ILE A 11 24.55 -38.96 52.40
N ALA A 12 24.56 -38.04 53.35
CA ALA A 12 23.77 -36.80 53.27
C ALA A 12 24.23 -35.88 52.10
N LEU A 13 25.54 -35.73 51.88
CA LEU A 13 26.12 -34.96 50.80
C LEU A 13 25.77 -35.55 49.43
N ARG A 14 25.83 -36.91 49.30
CA ARG A 14 25.42 -37.57 48.03
C ARG A 14 23.93 -37.46 47.76
N GLY A 15 23.08 -37.48 48.77
CA GLY A 15 21.64 -37.24 48.67
C GLY A 15 21.34 -35.82 48.24
N MET A 16 22.01 -34.84 48.85
CA MET A 16 21.88 -33.41 48.53
C MET A 16 22.33 -33.10 47.12
N LEU A 17 23.44 -33.69 46.64
CA LEU A 17 23.92 -33.52 45.25
C LEU A 17 22.97 -34.10 44.20
N ARG A 18 22.19 -35.14 44.54
CA ARG A 18 21.16 -35.70 43.63
C ARG A 18 19.92 -34.83 43.54
N VAL A 19 19.55 -34.11 44.61
CA VAL A 19 18.37 -33.25 44.66
C VAL A 19 18.67 -31.85 44.11
N LEU A 20 19.94 -31.43 44.15
CA LEU A 20 20.38 -30.11 43.70
C LEU A 20 19.92 -29.74 42.26
N PRO A 21 20.08 -30.61 41.22
CA PRO A 21 19.64 -30.29 39.87
C PRO A 21 18.13 -30.09 39.77
N PHE A 22 17.33 -30.84 40.53
CA PHE A 22 15.88 -30.70 40.57
C PHE A 22 15.45 -29.41 41.26
N LEU A 23 16.12 -29.00 42.32
CA LEU A 23 15.89 -27.71 42.97
C LEU A 23 16.26 -26.54 42.04
N LEU A 24 17.37 -26.67 41.30
CA LEU A 24 17.82 -25.66 40.38
C LEU A 24 16.85 -25.52 39.19
N MET A 25 16.37 -26.64 38.62
CA MET A 25 15.32 -26.62 37.59
C MET A 25 14.02 -26.02 38.13
N GLY A 26 13.59 -26.41 39.32
CA GLY A 26 12.37 -25.86 39.92
C GLY A 26 12.46 -24.37 40.20
N SER A 27 13.60 -23.86 40.67
CA SER A 27 13.82 -22.42 40.88
C SER A 27 13.85 -21.64 39.58
N LEU A 28 14.47 -22.20 38.52
CA LEU A 28 14.51 -21.59 37.22
C LEU A 28 13.10 -21.50 36.60
N THR A 29 12.31 -22.59 36.73
CA THR A 29 10.92 -22.61 36.21
C THR A 29 10.03 -21.57 36.92
N LEU A 30 10.17 -21.49 38.26
CA LEU A 30 9.46 -20.48 39.05
C LEU A 30 9.87 -19.06 38.70
N ALA A 31 11.16 -18.81 38.50
CA ALA A 31 11.67 -17.50 38.09
C ALA A 31 11.16 -17.12 36.70
N THR A 32 11.18 -18.07 35.76
CA THR A 32 10.65 -17.84 34.40
C THR A 32 9.14 -17.57 34.41
N PHE A 33 8.38 -18.37 35.18
CA PHE A 33 6.94 -18.17 35.32
C PHE A 33 6.61 -16.79 35.92
N TRP A 34 7.35 -16.40 36.98
CA TRP A 34 7.18 -15.10 37.61
C TRP A 34 7.51 -13.95 36.64
N LEU A 35 8.60 -14.08 35.85
CA LEU A 35 9.03 -13.13 34.89
C LEU A 35 7.97 -12.96 33.77
N VAL A 36 7.48 -14.07 33.23
CA VAL A 36 6.41 -14.04 32.20
C VAL A 36 5.17 -13.36 32.74
N LYS A 37 4.73 -13.72 33.97
CA LYS A 37 3.54 -13.13 34.59
C LYS A 37 3.69 -11.62 34.86
N ARG A 38 4.91 -11.17 35.15
CA ARG A 38 5.21 -9.75 35.36
C ARG A 38 5.35 -8.96 34.06
N SER A 39 5.81 -9.61 32.99
CA SER A 39 6.02 -9.01 31.67
C SER A 39 4.74 -9.04 30.80
N SER A 40 3.76 -9.87 31.15
CA SER A 40 2.49 -9.89 30.42
C SER A 40 1.65 -8.67 30.83
N PRO A 41 1.24 -7.83 29.90
CA PRO A 41 0.33 -6.71 30.18
C PRO A 41 -0.98 -7.27 30.73
N PRO A 42 -1.63 -6.57 31.66
CA PRO A 42 -2.94 -7.00 32.20
C PRO A 42 -3.94 -7.15 31.03
N GLU A 43 -4.62 -8.28 31.00
CA GLU A 43 -5.60 -8.65 29.95
C GLU A 43 -6.69 -7.59 29.74
N ALA A 44 -7.00 -6.83 30.78
CA ALA A 44 -7.92 -5.68 30.73
C ALA A 44 -7.41 -4.53 29.83
N LEU A 45 -6.11 -4.38 29.63
CA LEU A 45 -5.55 -3.36 28.71
C LEU A 45 -5.64 -3.80 27.25
N LEU A 46 -5.71 -5.10 26.98
CA LEU A 46 -5.91 -5.63 25.62
C LEU A 46 -7.37 -5.49 25.17
N LEU A 47 -8.33 -5.56 26.09
CA LEU A 47 -9.75 -5.40 25.80
C LEU A 47 -10.20 -3.95 25.69
N ALA A 48 -9.42 -3.00 26.21
CA ALA A 48 -9.76 -1.58 26.25
C ALA A 48 -9.08 -0.74 25.15
N ARG A 49 -8.28 -1.36 24.27
CA ARG A 49 -7.71 -0.63 23.14
C ARG A 49 -8.78 -0.47 22.08
N VAL A 50 -9.62 0.56 22.24
CA VAL A 50 -10.39 1.08 21.11
C VAL A 50 -9.36 1.37 20.01
N PRO A 51 -9.54 0.85 18.80
CA PRO A 51 -8.66 1.17 17.69
C PRO A 51 -8.61 2.68 17.56
N GLN A 52 -7.54 3.29 17.99
CA GLN A 52 -7.33 4.72 17.81
C GLN A 52 -6.57 4.85 16.49
N HIS A 53 -7.17 5.55 15.55
CA HIS A 53 -6.54 5.87 14.27
C HIS A 53 -5.40 6.88 14.51
N ILE A 54 -4.30 6.38 15.09
CA ILE A 54 -3.11 7.16 15.44
C ILE A 54 -2.00 6.78 14.49
N PRO A 55 -1.34 7.77 13.89
CA PRO A 55 -0.18 7.50 13.04
C PRO A 55 0.94 6.81 13.83
N ASP A 56 1.47 5.72 13.29
CA ASP A 56 2.64 5.04 13.82
C ASP A 56 3.96 5.56 13.21
N TYR A 57 3.93 5.97 11.93
CA TYR A 57 5.04 6.68 11.33
C TYR A 57 4.62 7.70 10.27
N VAL A 58 5.51 8.66 10.03
CA VAL A 58 5.36 9.71 9.03
C VAL A 58 6.63 9.80 8.20
N LEU A 59 6.50 9.69 6.90
CA LEU A 59 7.60 9.86 5.93
C LEU A 59 7.45 11.21 5.23
N LYS A 60 8.53 11.97 5.13
CA LYS A 60 8.57 13.23 4.39
C LYS A 60 9.37 13.07 3.10
N ASN A 61 8.86 13.63 1.99
CA ASN A 61 9.45 13.55 0.66
C ASN A 61 9.83 12.11 0.28
N ALA A 62 8.90 11.19 0.52
CA ALA A 62 9.12 9.76 0.34
C ALA A 62 8.77 9.29 -1.06
N SER A 63 9.43 8.19 -1.46
CA SER A 63 9.17 7.46 -2.69
C SER A 63 9.01 5.98 -2.35
N LEU A 64 7.83 5.43 -2.65
CA LEU A 64 7.51 4.01 -2.52
C LEU A 64 7.45 3.39 -3.91
N SER A 65 8.11 2.25 -4.11
CA SER A 65 8.06 1.49 -5.36
C SER A 65 7.52 0.09 -5.07
N ASN A 66 6.52 -0.32 -5.83
CA ASN A 66 6.02 -1.69 -5.84
C ASN A 66 6.61 -2.41 -7.06
N LEU A 67 7.07 -3.64 -6.86
CA LEU A 67 7.67 -4.46 -7.89
C LEU A 67 6.73 -5.61 -8.27
N ASN A 68 6.77 -6.05 -9.53
CA ASN A 68 6.10 -7.25 -9.96
C ASN A 68 6.95 -8.51 -9.59
N GLU A 69 6.45 -9.70 -9.90
CA GLU A 69 7.13 -10.98 -9.64
C GLU A 69 8.49 -11.12 -10.32
N LEU A 70 8.73 -10.36 -11.38
CA LEU A 70 10.00 -10.30 -12.12
C LEU A 70 10.98 -9.26 -11.56
N GLY A 71 10.64 -8.58 -10.45
CA GLY A 71 11.45 -7.52 -9.87
C GLY A 71 11.42 -6.18 -10.63
N GLN A 72 10.52 -6.02 -11.60
CA GLN A 72 10.36 -4.76 -12.33
C GLN A 72 9.38 -3.84 -11.59
N THR A 73 9.62 -2.54 -11.64
CA THR A 73 8.73 -1.56 -11.01
C THR A 73 7.35 -1.59 -11.69
N LYS A 74 6.32 -2.00 -10.98
CA LYS A 74 4.92 -1.96 -11.41
C LYS A 74 4.38 -0.53 -11.28
N TYR A 75 4.55 0.08 -10.12
CA TYR A 75 4.22 1.49 -9.90
C TYR A 75 5.16 2.14 -8.87
N ARG A 76 5.23 3.46 -8.92
CA ARG A 76 5.95 4.29 -7.96
C ARG A 76 5.07 5.43 -7.48
N VAL A 77 4.98 5.57 -6.17
CA VAL A 77 4.26 6.65 -5.49
C VAL A 77 5.27 7.58 -4.85
N LEU A 78 5.15 8.88 -5.12
CA LEU A 78 5.87 9.93 -4.42
C LEU A 78 4.86 10.77 -3.65
N GLY A 79 5.23 11.26 -2.47
CA GLY A 79 4.42 12.15 -1.67
C GLY A 79 5.29 13.13 -0.88
N LYS A 80 4.78 14.34 -0.69
CA LYS A 80 5.42 15.32 0.19
C LYS A 80 5.41 14.84 1.65
N LYS A 81 4.33 14.18 2.04
CA LYS A 81 4.17 13.53 3.33
C LYS A 81 3.32 12.29 3.16
N LEU A 82 3.73 11.18 3.76
CA LEU A 82 2.99 9.94 3.87
C LEU A 82 2.82 9.65 5.36
N THR A 83 1.60 9.45 5.78
CA THR A 83 1.25 9.14 7.17
C THR A 83 0.62 7.76 7.18
N HIS A 84 1.21 6.82 7.90
CA HIS A 84 0.71 5.45 8.01
C HIS A 84 -0.01 5.26 9.34
N TYR A 85 -1.02 4.39 9.35
CA TYR A 85 -1.82 4.04 10.50
C TYR A 85 -1.75 2.53 10.75
N GLU A 86 -1.39 2.14 11.99
CA GLU A 86 -1.18 0.73 12.34
C GLU A 86 -2.49 -0.06 12.41
N ASP A 87 -3.59 0.58 12.76
CA ASP A 87 -4.87 -0.06 13.05
C ASP A 87 -5.51 -0.71 11.82
N ASP A 88 -5.37 -0.10 10.65
CA ASP A 88 -5.91 -0.57 9.37
C ASP A 88 -4.87 -0.64 8.25
N ALA A 89 -3.60 -0.38 8.58
CA ALA A 89 -2.46 -0.33 7.65
C ALA A 89 -2.66 0.67 6.49
N SER A 90 -3.58 1.62 6.63
CA SER A 90 -3.84 2.64 5.62
C SER A 90 -2.78 3.75 5.61
N MET A 91 -2.75 4.52 4.53
CA MET A 91 -1.85 5.67 4.41
C MET A 91 -2.58 6.90 3.86
N ASP A 92 -2.36 8.04 4.52
CA ASP A 92 -2.66 9.36 3.98
C ASP A 92 -1.46 9.92 3.21
N LEU A 93 -1.74 10.55 2.07
CA LEU A 93 -0.75 11.09 1.16
C LEU A 93 -1.00 12.58 0.92
N GLU A 94 0.00 13.42 1.14
CA GLU A 94 -0.02 14.83 0.76
C GLU A 94 0.70 15.01 -0.59
N PHE A 95 0.04 15.64 -1.56
CA PHE A 95 0.50 15.86 -2.91
C PHE A 95 1.04 14.59 -3.58
N PRO A 96 0.22 13.52 -3.64
CA PRO A 96 0.63 12.26 -4.25
C PRO A 96 0.90 12.43 -5.73
N ARG A 97 1.94 11.75 -6.21
CA ARG A 97 2.21 11.54 -7.62
C ARG A 97 2.54 10.07 -7.82
N MET A 98 1.66 9.36 -8.49
CA MET A 98 1.85 7.95 -8.82
C MET A 98 2.20 7.79 -10.28
N ARG A 99 3.18 6.97 -10.59
CA ARG A 99 3.53 6.58 -11.95
C ARG A 99 3.38 5.07 -12.08
N VAL A 100 2.50 4.67 -12.98
CA VAL A 100 2.25 3.26 -13.30
C VAL A 100 3.02 2.91 -14.56
N PHE A 101 3.84 1.88 -14.48
CA PHE A 101 4.64 1.37 -15.59
C PHE A 101 3.93 0.18 -16.21
N GLN A 102 3.86 0.15 -17.51
CA GLN A 102 3.21 -0.94 -18.23
C GLN A 102 4.20 -2.00 -18.67
N THR A 103 3.80 -3.27 -18.58
CA THR A 103 4.66 -4.42 -18.76
C THR A 103 5.16 -4.61 -20.20
N GLN A 104 4.53 -3.99 -21.20
CA GLN A 104 4.82 -4.21 -22.62
C GLN A 104 5.44 -2.99 -23.32
N GLY A 105 6.12 -2.12 -22.58
CA GLY A 105 6.75 -0.94 -23.17
C GLY A 105 5.79 0.19 -23.55
N SER A 106 4.51 0.09 -23.18
CA SER A 106 3.54 1.15 -23.38
C SER A 106 3.87 2.37 -22.51
N ALA A 107 3.45 3.56 -22.95
CA ALA A 107 3.72 4.79 -22.26
C ALA A 107 3.16 4.77 -20.81
N PRO A 108 3.96 5.16 -19.80
CA PRO A 108 3.53 5.12 -18.42
C PRO A 108 2.41 6.13 -18.15
N VAL A 109 1.48 5.73 -17.26
CA VAL A 109 0.42 6.62 -16.78
C VAL A 109 0.90 7.32 -15.52
N THR A 110 0.74 8.63 -15.46
CA THR A 110 1.02 9.45 -14.27
C THR A 110 -0.28 9.97 -13.70
N VAL A 111 -0.45 9.79 -12.40
CA VAL A 111 -1.61 10.28 -11.64
C VAL A 111 -1.11 11.24 -10.57
N ARG A 112 -1.82 12.36 -10.35
CA ARG A 112 -1.51 13.33 -9.30
C ARG A 112 -2.76 13.92 -8.70
N ALA A 113 -2.69 14.38 -7.45
CA ALA A 113 -3.76 15.09 -6.75
C ALA A 113 -3.18 15.93 -5.59
N ASP A 114 -4.05 16.67 -4.90
CA ASP A 114 -3.64 17.42 -3.70
C ASP A 114 -3.51 16.51 -2.49
N ARG A 115 -4.40 15.53 -2.36
CA ARG A 115 -4.39 14.52 -1.27
C ARG A 115 -4.73 13.15 -1.83
N GLY A 116 -4.29 12.12 -1.13
CA GLY A 116 -4.61 10.73 -1.42
C GLY A 116 -4.80 9.93 -0.16
N TYR A 117 -5.55 8.87 -0.27
CA TYR A 117 -5.72 7.82 0.74
C TYR A 117 -5.54 6.48 0.05
N ILE A 118 -4.72 5.63 0.62
CA ILE A 118 -4.53 4.27 0.13
C ILE A 118 -4.89 3.28 1.24
N ASP A 119 -5.66 2.26 0.90
CA ASP A 119 -6.06 1.20 1.81
C ASP A 119 -4.86 0.32 2.25
N GLY A 120 -5.01 -0.39 3.35
CA GLY A 120 -3.94 -1.22 3.91
C GLY A 120 -3.48 -2.35 2.99
N ASP A 121 -4.37 -2.85 2.14
CA ASP A 121 -4.06 -3.90 1.16
C ASP A 121 -3.41 -3.36 -0.13
N LEU A 122 -3.25 -2.03 -0.23
CA LEU A 122 -2.72 -1.34 -1.41
C LEU A 122 -3.51 -1.66 -2.70
N THR A 123 -4.82 -1.84 -2.57
CA THR A 123 -5.72 -2.19 -3.67
C THR A 123 -6.47 -1.00 -4.22
N ILE A 124 -6.78 -0.02 -3.36
CA ILE A 124 -7.54 1.18 -3.71
C ILE A 124 -6.75 2.41 -3.32
N LEU A 125 -6.63 3.34 -4.26
CA LEU A 125 -6.09 4.67 -4.03
C LEU A 125 -7.17 5.71 -4.36
N ASP A 126 -7.65 6.40 -3.34
CA ASP A 126 -8.55 7.53 -3.48
C ASP A 126 -7.73 8.83 -3.57
N LEU A 127 -8.07 9.67 -4.53
CA LEU A 127 -7.39 10.92 -4.85
C LEU A 127 -8.36 12.08 -4.78
N PHE A 128 -8.00 13.10 -4.03
CA PHE A 128 -8.86 14.25 -3.74
C PHE A 128 -8.17 15.57 -4.12
N GLY A 129 -8.94 16.46 -4.74
CA GLY A 129 -8.50 17.80 -5.12
C GLY A 129 -7.57 17.79 -6.33
N ASN A 130 -7.93 18.55 -7.36
CA ASN A 130 -7.12 18.76 -8.57
C ASN A 130 -6.53 17.47 -9.17
N GLY A 131 -7.34 16.40 -9.16
CA GLY A 131 -6.93 15.10 -9.70
C GLY A 131 -6.63 15.20 -11.19
N GLU A 132 -5.47 14.69 -11.59
CA GLU A 132 -5.06 14.65 -12.98
C GLU A 132 -4.43 13.28 -13.31
N ILE A 133 -4.88 12.70 -14.40
CA ILE A 133 -4.34 11.47 -14.98
C ILE A 133 -3.79 11.82 -16.35
N TYR A 134 -2.53 11.53 -16.56
CA TYR A 134 -1.81 11.85 -17.78
C TYR A 134 -1.08 10.63 -18.35
N ARG A 135 -1.29 10.38 -19.64
CA ARG A 135 -0.51 9.44 -20.44
C ARG A 135 0.01 10.19 -21.68
N PRO A 136 1.32 10.22 -21.92
CA PRO A 136 1.87 10.84 -23.11
C PRO A 136 1.41 10.11 -24.39
N ALA A 137 1.47 10.78 -25.52
CA ALA A 137 1.31 10.14 -26.81
C ALA A 137 2.41 9.09 -27.01
N GLN A 138 2.05 8.01 -27.68
CA GLN A 138 2.98 6.95 -28.05
C GLN A 138 2.92 6.74 -29.55
N GLU A 139 4.09 6.69 -30.18
CA GLU A 139 4.21 6.30 -31.57
C GLU A 139 4.18 4.77 -31.71
N SER A 140 3.80 4.28 -32.88
CA SER A 140 3.85 2.85 -33.16
C SER A 140 5.32 2.38 -33.22
N PHE A 141 5.64 1.32 -32.46
CA PHE A 141 6.96 0.72 -32.47
C PHE A 141 6.85 -0.80 -32.25
N GLY A 142 7.30 -1.60 -33.21
CA GLY A 142 7.09 -3.04 -33.19
C GLY A 142 5.62 -3.41 -33.17
N ASP A 143 5.21 -4.23 -32.20
CA ASP A 143 3.81 -4.62 -31.99
C ASP A 143 2.96 -3.57 -31.26
N LEU A 144 3.60 -2.51 -30.75
CA LEU A 144 2.91 -1.42 -30.05
C LEU A 144 2.18 -0.50 -31.02
N LYS A 145 0.88 -0.35 -30.80
CA LYS A 145 0.05 0.57 -31.60
C LYS A 145 0.25 2.00 -31.12
N ALA A 146 0.22 2.94 -32.07
CA ALA A 146 0.18 4.36 -31.74
C ALA A 146 -1.03 4.68 -30.87
N SER A 147 -0.82 5.49 -29.83
CA SER A 147 -1.91 5.97 -28.99
C SER A 147 -1.77 7.49 -28.75
N PRO A 148 -2.88 8.26 -28.85
CA PRO A 148 -2.84 9.68 -28.60
C PRO A 148 -2.58 9.98 -27.12
N ARG A 149 -2.10 11.20 -26.84
CA ARG A 149 -2.02 11.72 -25.48
C ARG A 149 -3.39 11.65 -24.81
N LEU A 150 -3.42 11.22 -23.55
CA LEU A 150 -4.62 11.22 -22.71
C LEU A 150 -4.38 12.10 -21.49
N LEU A 151 -5.35 12.97 -21.20
CA LEU A 151 -5.37 13.81 -20.02
C LEU A 151 -6.79 13.80 -19.46
N ALA A 152 -6.95 13.37 -18.21
CA ALA A 152 -8.22 13.40 -17.52
C ALA A 152 -8.10 14.24 -16.24
N ARG A 153 -9.07 15.09 -15.96
CA ARG A 153 -9.12 15.97 -14.79
C ARG A 153 -10.46 15.87 -14.09
N SER A 154 -10.40 15.72 -12.76
CA SER A 154 -11.58 15.73 -11.89
C SER A 154 -11.17 16.15 -10.47
N SER A 155 -12.15 16.52 -9.66
CA SER A 155 -11.93 16.79 -8.24
C SER A 155 -11.72 15.54 -7.39
N TYR A 156 -12.04 14.36 -7.92
CA TYR A 156 -11.90 13.07 -7.26
C TYR A 156 -11.61 11.98 -8.28
N PHE A 157 -10.72 11.06 -7.93
CA PHE A 157 -10.53 9.80 -8.63
C PHE A 157 -10.34 8.67 -7.64
N GLN A 158 -10.90 7.51 -7.95
CA GLN A 158 -10.57 6.26 -7.32
C GLN A 158 -9.82 5.37 -8.31
N VAL A 159 -8.63 4.93 -7.91
CA VAL A 159 -7.77 4.03 -8.69
C VAL A 159 -7.84 2.65 -8.07
N ILE A 160 -8.32 1.66 -8.84
CA ILE A 160 -8.28 0.25 -8.47
C ILE A 160 -6.99 -0.31 -9.05
N ILE A 161 -5.97 -0.45 -8.19
CA ILE A 161 -4.58 -0.63 -8.59
C ILE A 161 -4.35 -1.96 -9.33
N ASN A 162 -5.01 -3.03 -8.85
CA ASN A 162 -4.80 -4.37 -9.43
C ASN A 162 -5.52 -4.56 -10.76
N ASP A 163 -6.62 -3.84 -10.98
CA ASP A 163 -7.45 -3.95 -12.18
C ASP A 163 -7.08 -2.92 -13.25
N ASP A 164 -6.15 -1.99 -12.95
CA ASP A 164 -5.80 -0.85 -13.80
C ASP A 164 -7.03 -0.03 -14.24
N ILE A 165 -7.99 0.13 -13.31
CA ILE A 165 -9.21 0.89 -13.51
C ILE A 165 -9.16 2.19 -12.72
N VAL A 166 -9.53 3.30 -13.36
CA VAL A 166 -9.75 4.58 -12.68
C VAL A 166 -11.20 5.00 -12.89
N ARG A 167 -11.86 5.38 -11.82
CA ARG A 167 -13.24 5.85 -11.86
C ARG A 167 -13.43 7.16 -11.10
N THR A 168 -14.42 7.91 -11.51
CA THR A 168 -14.90 9.09 -10.79
C THR A 168 -16.40 9.24 -10.95
N ASP A 169 -17.07 9.72 -9.91
CA ASP A 169 -18.48 10.13 -9.90
C ASP A 169 -18.63 11.67 -9.98
N LYS A 170 -17.50 12.39 -10.08
CA LYS A 170 -17.44 13.85 -10.16
C LYS A 170 -17.30 14.30 -11.61
N PRO A 171 -17.61 15.56 -11.92
CA PRO A 171 -17.41 16.08 -13.26
C PRO A 171 -15.99 15.78 -13.77
N LEU A 172 -15.92 15.28 -15.00
CA LEU A 172 -14.70 14.81 -15.64
C LEU A 172 -14.46 15.57 -16.94
N GLU A 173 -13.28 16.18 -17.07
CA GLU A 173 -12.74 16.66 -18.33
C GLU A 173 -11.77 15.61 -18.88
N LEU A 174 -11.99 15.17 -20.10
CA LEU A 174 -11.14 14.20 -20.80
C LEU A 174 -10.63 14.81 -22.10
N GLN A 175 -9.32 14.83 -22.29
CA GLN A 175 -8.65 15.20 -23.52
C GLN A 175 -7.94 13.98 -24.10
N GLN A 176 -8.27 13.63 -25.33
CA GLN A 176 -7.60 12.56 -26.06
C GLN A 176 -7.10 13.09 -27.40
N GLY A 177 -5.79 13.26 -27.53
CA GLY A 177 -5.21 13.96 -28.65
C GLY A 177 -5.68 15.42 -28.67
N ILE A 178 -6.40 15.78 -29.72
CA ILE A 178 -7.03 17.09 -29.91
C ILE A 178 -8.52 17.11 -29.55
N SER A 179 -9.10 15.94 -29.25
CA SER A 179 -10.51 15.82 -28.84
C SER A 179 -10.66 16.12 -27.35
N ILE A 180 -11.73 16.89 -27.00
CA ILE A 180 -12.07 17.26 -25.63
C ILE A 180 -13.49 16.81 -25.34
N MET A 181 -13.68 16.12 -24.21
CA MET A 181 -14.98 15.66 -23.74
C MET A 181 -15.16 16.05 -22.28
N ASN A 182 -16.32 16.54 -21.93
CA ASN A 182 -16.72 16.88 -20.57
C ASN A 182 -17.92 16.05 -20.17
N SER A 183 -17.90 15.49 -18.98
CA SER A 183 -18.98 14.71 -18.40
C SER A 183 -19.37 15.30 -17.04
N THR A 184 -20.68 15.39 -16.77
CA THR A 184 -21.17 15.83 -15.45
C THR A 184 -21.29 14.72 -14.43
N GLY A 185 -21.43 13.47 -14.86
CA GLY A 185 -21.59 12.29 -14.02
C GLY A 185 -20.30 11.46 -13.85
N GLY A 186 -19.17 12.00 -14.35
CA GLY A 186 -17.90 11.32 -14.25
C GLY A 186 -17.67 10.26 -15.32
N GLY A 187 -16.94 9.20 -14.97
CA GLY A 187 -16.63 8.13 -15.90
C GLY A 187 -15.70 7.08 -15.35
N VAL A 188 -15.44 6.07 -16.17
CA VAL A 188 -14.55 4.94 -15.90
C VAL A 188 -13.53 4.86 -17.03
N LEU A 189 -12.25 4.85 -16.66
CA LEU A 189 -11.13 4.63 -17.56
C LEU A 189 -10.59 3.22 -17.27
N ASN A 190 -10.71 2.32 -18.23
CA ASN A 190 -10.15 0.97 -18.15
C ASN A 190 -8.88 0.93 -19.00
N ASN A 191 -7.73 0.83 -18.33
CA ASN A 191 -6.44 0.86 -19.02
C ASN A 191 -6.09 -0.49 -19.68
N VAL A 192 -6.63 -1.60 -19.18
CA VAL A 192 -6.45 -2.93 -19.79
C VAL A 192 -7.21 -3.02 -21.12
N GLN A 193 -8.45 -2.56 -21.14
CA GLN A 193 -9.30 -2.58 -22.34
C GLN A 193 -9.10 -1.36 -23.23
N HIS A 194 -8.28 -0.39 -22.82
CA HIS A 194 -8.10 0.91 -23.48
C HIS A 194 -9.42 1.63 -23.79
N SER A 195 -10.39 1.50 -22.89
CA SER A 195 -11.73 2.05 -23.03
C SER A 195 -11.99 3.15 -22.01
N VAL A 196 -12.83 4.11 -22.42
CA VAL A 196 -13.33 5.17 -21.54
C VAL A 196 -14.84 5.21 -21.67
N THR A 197 -15.53 5.11 -20.53
CA THR A 197 -16.98 5.27 -20.43
C THR A 197 -17.29 6.55 -19.67
N LEU A 198 -18.01 7.46 -20.25
CA LEU A 198 -18.46 8.70 -19.63
C LEU A 198 -19.94 8.60 -19.24
N THR A 199 -20.31 9.17 -18.09
CA THR A 199 -21.66 9.10 -17.53
C THR A 199 -22.25 10.49 -17.31
N GLY A 200 -23.60 10.59 -17.27
CA GLY A 200 -24.31 11.86 -17.15
C GLY A 200 -24.42 12.61 -18.47
N GLN A 201 -24.47 13.93 -18.40
CA GLN A 201 -24.49 14.74 -19.60
C GLN A 201 -23.07 14.84 -20.17
N VAL A 202 -22.86 14.32 -21.36
CA VAL A 202 -21.58 14.35 -22.05
C VAL A 202 -21.64 15.40 -23.17
N ARG A 203 -20.69 16.32 -23.16
CA ARG A 203 -20.49 17.31 -24.22
C ARG A 203 -19.04 17.26 -24.68
N GLY A 204 -18.81 17.31 -25.96
CA GLY A 204 -17.43 17.24 -26.44
C GLY A 204 -17.30 17.62 -27.91
N ARG A 205 -16.05 17.87 -28.27
CA ARG A 205 -15.62 18.05 -29.66
C ARG A 205 -14.69 16.89 -29.97
N ILE A 206 -15.10 16.06 -30.92
CA ILE A 206 -14.30 14.94 -31.40
C ILE A 206 -13.72 15.35 -32.73
N GLU A 207 -12.41 15.40 -32.80
CA GLU A 207 -11.71 15.66 -34.06
C GLU A 207 -11.18 14.32 -34.61
N PRO A 208 -11.42 14.03 -35.90
CA PRO A 208 -10.88 12.83 -36.51
C PRO A 208 -9.36 12.86 -36.43
N SER A 209 -8.75 11.76 -35.98
CA SER A 209 -7.30 11.60 -36.13
C SER A 209 -6.99 11.62 -37.62
N GLU A 210 -6.20 12.58 -38.08
CA GLU A 210 -5.64 12.51 -39.42
C GLU A 210 -4.84 11.22 -39.55
N GLN A 211 -5.43 10.20 -40.18
CA GLN A 211 -4.66 9.11 -40.75
C GLN A 211 -3.82 9.78 -41.88
N ARG A 212 -2.59 10.14 -41.56
CA ARG A 212 -1.61 10.45 -42.61
C ARG A 212 -1.53 9.23 -43.51
N GLY A 213 -2.30 9.28 -44.60
CA GLY A 213 -2.17 8.36 -45.71
C GLY A 213 -0.71 8.37 -46.16
N ARG A 214 -0.03 7.27 -45.97
CA ARG A 214 1.20 6.96 -46.66
C ARG A 214 0.80 6.48 -48.04
N ASN A 215 0.83 7.41 -49.01
CA ASN A 215 1.07 7.04 -50.42
C ASN A 215 2.52 6.68 -50.62
#